data_ea70ce44d77d227b83112432ea9da514
#
_entry.id   ea70ce44d77d227b83112432ea9da514
#
_cell.length_a   1.000
_cell.length_b   1.000
_cell.length_c   1.000
_cell.angle_alpha   90.00
_cell.angle_beta   90.00
_cell.angle_gamma   90.00
#
_symmetry.space_group_name_H-M   'P 1'
#
loop_
_entity.id
_entity.type
_entity.pdbx_description
1 polymer ?
#
loop_
_entity_poly.entity_id
_entity_poly.type
_entity_poly.pdbx_seq_one_letter_code
_entity_poly.pdbx_strand_id
1 'polypeptide(L)'
;MYGPNGKKLSNKERKRLQKEREAAARAAEYEAVAAQASREGAQFACSQTAVNEKDPQWENALDINIPSFSISAAGKVLFKDATFNIGHGRRYGLVGPNGRGKSTLLKMIASKDLKLPPRIDFLYVEQEVVADDTPAVDAVLKADKRRWDLLQEEIELMKKVDDGDESPETFERLEAVLEELNQIGAASGEAKARRILYGLGFTMEMQTKPTKMFSGGWRMRISLARALFVEPTLLMLDEP
;
A
#
# COMPACT_ATOMS: atom_id res chain seq x y z
N MET A 1 -29.97 -26.83 -21.24
CA MET A 1 -30.59 -26.60 -19.92
C MET A 1 -32.07 -26.33 -20.15
N TYR A 2 -32.95 -27.05 -19.44
CA TYR A 2 -34.40 -26.86 -19.46
C TYR A 2 -34.79 -26.19 -18.16
N GLY A 3 -35.78 -25.27 -18.20
CA GLY A 3 -36.35 -24.65 -17.04
C GLY A 3 -37.30 -25.56 -16.27
N PRO A 4 -37.80 -25.18 -15.09
CA PRO A 4 -38.72 -26.01 -14.27
C PRO A 4 -39.98 -26.42 -15.00
N ASN A 5 -40.35 -25.79 -16.12
CA ASN A 5 -41.52 -26.09 -16.93
C ASN A 5 -41.20 -26.91 -18.20
N GLY A 6 -40.01 -27.56 -18.27
CA GLY A 6 -39.60 -28.41 -19.40
C GLY A 6 -39.30 -27.66 -20.73
N LYS A 7 -39.38 -26.31 -20.76
CA LYS A 7 -39.04 -25.50 -21.94
C LYS A 7 -37.55 -25.19 -21.98
N LYS A 8 -36.97 -25.19 -23.18
CA LYS A 8 -35.57 -24.83 -23.39
C LYS A 8 -35.38 -23.36 -23.08
N LEU A 9 -34.50 -23.05 -22.11
CA LEU A 9 -34.23 -21.70 -21.66
C LEU A 9 -33.60 -20.84 -22.76
N SER A 10 -34.04 -19.59 -22.91
CA SER A 10 -33.42 -18.64 -23.83
C SER A 10 -31.99 -18.28 -23.38
N ASN A 11 -31.18 -17.77 -24.31
CA ASN A 11 -29.80 -17.36 -23.97
C ASN A 11 -29.74 -16.30 -22.86
N LYS A 12 -30.73 -15.42 -22.79
CA LYS A 12 -30.86 -14.38 -21.75
C LYS A 12 -31.16 -14.99 -20.37
N GLU A 13 -32.06 -15.96 -20.33
CA GLU A 13 -32.41 -16.69 -19.10
C GLU A 13 -31.26 -17.57 -18.60
N ARG A 14 -30.52 -18.21 -19.53
CA ARG A 14 -29.31 -18.97 -19.17
C ARG A 14 -28.24 -18.12 -18.54
N LYS A 15 -27.93 -16.94 -19.13
CA LYS A 15 -26.98 -15.97 -18.56
C LYS A 15 -27.43 -15.45 -17.20
N ARG A 16 -28.74 -15.20 -17.02
CA ARG A 16 -29.29 -14.77 -15.74
C ARG A 16 -29.14 -15.86 -14.67
N LEU A 17 -29.55 -17.09 -14.96
CA LEU A 17 -29.41 -18.24 -14.05
C LEU A 17 -27.96 -18.56 -13.72
N GLN A 18 -27.06 -18.43 -14.70
CA GLN A 18 -25.63 -18.59 -14.46
C GLN A 18 -25.10 -17.52 -13.50
N LYS A 19 -25.47 -16.25 -13.72
CA LYS A 19 -25.09 -15.14 -12.84
C LYS A 19 -25.65 -15.30 -11.43
N GLU A 20 -26.90 -15.77 -11.29
CA GLU A 20 -27.52 -16.06 -9.98
C GLU A 20 -26.82 -17.22 -9.26
N ARG A 21 -26.42 -18.28 -9.98
CA ARG A 21 -25.64 -19.41 -9.42
C ARG A 21 -24.24 -18.99 -8.99
N GLU A 22 -23.55 -18.19 -9.79
CA GLU A 22 -22.24 -17.65 -9.45
C GLU A 22 -22.31 -16.73 -8.22
N ALA A 23 -23.36 -15.89 -8.13
CA ALA A 23 -23.59 -15.05 -6.96
C ALA A 23 -23.91 -15.87 -5.69
N ALA A 24 -24.73 -16.93 -5.81
CA ALA A 24 -25.02 -17.84 -4.72
C ALA A 24 -23.80 -18.64 -4.25
N ALA A 25 -22.97 -19.11 -5.19
CA ALA A 25 -21.72 -19.80 -4.88
C ALA A 25 -20.74 -18.89 -4.13
N ARG A 26 -20.57 -17.63 -4.59
CA ARG A 26 -19.74 -16.64 -3.90
C ARG A 26 -20.26 -16.31 -2.50
N ALA A 27 -21.59 -16.19 -2.34
CA ALA A 27 -22.18 -15.94 -1.02
C ALA A 27 -21.91 -17.09 -0.05
N ALA A 28 -22.01 -18.34 -0.52
CA ALA A 28 -21.72 -19.53 0.28
C ALA A 28 -20.22 -19.63 0.64
N GLU A 29 -19.33 -19.33 -0.30
CA GLU A 29 -17.89 -19.29 -0.07
C GLU A 29 -17.53 -18.21 0.96
N TYR A 30 -18.13 -17.02 0.83
CA TYR A 30 -17.95 -15.95 1.80
C TYR A 30 -18.42 -16.34 3.20
N GLU A 31 -19.61 -16.97 3.33
CA GLU A 31 -20.11 -17.44 4.62
C GLU A 31 -19.18 -18.49 5.24
N ALA A 32 -18.61 -19.38 4.43
CA ALA A 32 -17.64 -20.36 4.91
C ALA A 32 -16.35 -19.71 5.42
N VAL A 33 -15.79 -18.74 4.68
CA VAL A 33 -14.59 -17.99 5.07
C VAL A 33 -14.85 -17.16 6.33
N ALA A 34 -16.00 -16.49 6.41
CA ALA A 34 -16.38 -15.71 7.59
C ALA A 34 -16.58 -16.58 8.83
N ALA A 35 -17.16 -17.77 8.67
CA ALA A 35 -17.34 -18.74 9.75
C ALA A 35 -15.99 -19.33 10.23
N GLN A 36 -15.07 -19.59 9.30
CA GLN A 36 -13.73 -20.06 9.63
C GLN A 36 -12.93 -18.99 10.37
N ALA A 37 -12.90 -17.75 9.85
CA ALA A 37 -12.25 -16.61 10.49
C ALA A 37 -12.77 -16.36 11.91
N SER A 38 -14.09 -16.51 12.12
CA SER A 38 -14.68 -16.39 13.45
C SER A 38 -14.27 -17.50 14.41
N ARG A 39 -14.04 -18.73 13.92
CA ARG A 39 -13.53 -19.87 14.72
C ARG A 39 -12.07 -19.72 15.09
N GLU A 40 -11.28 -19.14 14.21
CA GLU A 40 -9.83 -18.92 14.38
C GLU A 40 -9.53 -17.63 15.16
N GLY A 41 -10.56 -16.88 15.60
CA GLY A 41 -10.39 -15.61 16.32
C GLY A 41 -9.85 -14.45 15.45
N ALA A 42 -9.92 -14.59 14.13
CA ALA A 42 -9.50 -13.55 13.22
C ALA A 42 -10.42 -12.33 13.30
N GLN A 43 -9.84 -11.15 13.48
CA GLN A 43 -10.61 -9.90 13.56
C GLN A 43 -11.34 -9.55 12.26
N PHE A 44 -10.79 -10.01 11.13
CA PHE A 44 -11.29 -9.66 9.79
C PHE A 44 -11.40 -10.90 8.90
N ALA A 45 -12.41 -10.94 8.06
CA ALA A 45 -12.54 -11.89 6.98
C ALA A 45 -12.76 -11.12 5.67
N CYS A 46 -12.01 -11.52 4.63
CA CYS A 46 -12.08 -10.92 3.30
C CYS A 46 -12.29 -12.02 2.26
N SER A 47 -13.19 -11.79 1.31
CA SER A 47 -13.33 -12.60 0.11
C SER A 47 -13.38 -11.72 -1.13
N GLN A 48 -12.77 -12.19 -2.20
CA GLN A 48 -12.67 -11.47 -3.47
C GLN A 48 -12.95 -12.46 -4.63
N THR A 49 -13.53 -11.97 -5.72
CA THR A 49 -13.63 -12.76 -6.94
C THR A 49 -12.24 -13.27 -7.34
N ALA A 50 -12.13 -14.56 -7.65
CA ALA A 50 -10.88 -15.17 -8.08
C ALA A 50 -10.29 -14.40 -9.25
N VAL A 51 -9.05 -13.95 -9.07
CA VAL A 51 -8.29 -13.23 -10.09
C VAL A 51 -7.38 -14.24 -10.79
N ASN A 52 -7.36 -14.19 -12.12
CA ASN A 52 -6.38 -14.97 -12.88
C ASN A 52 -5.02 -14.26 -12.82
N GLU A 53 -4.19 -14.66 -11.86
CA GLU A 53 -2.87 -14.07 -11.63
C GLU A 53 -1.89 -14.26 -12.82
N LYS A 54 -2.22 -15.16 -13.76
CA LYS A 54 -1.43 -15.42 -14.97
C LYS A 54 -1.92 -14.62 -16.18
N ASP A 55 -2.93 -13.77 -16.01
CA ASP A 55 -3.42 -12.93 -17.10
C ASP A 55 -2.48 -11.72 -17.29
N PRO A 56 -1.81 -11.59 -18.46
CA PRO A 56 -0.93 -10.47 -18.75
C PRO A 56 -1.63 -9.10 -18.65
N GLN A 57 -2.95 -9.04 -18.85
CA GLN A 57 -3.71 -7.81 -18.69
C GLN A 57 -3.82 -7.40 -17.23
N TRP A 58 -4.01 -8.37 -16.33
CA TRP A 58 -4.04 -8.09 -14.89
C TRP A 58 -2.64 -7.77 -14.35
N GLU A 59 -1.63 -8.52 -14.77
CA GLU A 59 -0.24 -8.32 -14.33
C GLU A 59 0.28 -6.91 -14.67
N ASN A 60 -0.09 -6.38 -15.83
CA ASN A 60 0.36 -5.07 -16.31
C ASN A 60 -0.65 -3.94 -16.03
N ALA A 61 -1.77 -4.21 -15.37
CA ALA A 61 -2.79 -3.21 -15.10
C ALA A 61 -2.28 -2.11 -14.17
N LEU A 62 -2.56 -0.86 -14.53
CA LEU A 62 -2.36 0.31 -13.68
C LEU A 62 -3.68 0.74 -13.02
N ASP A 63 -4.81 0.32 -13.57
CA ASP A 63 -6.13 0.52 -12.97
C ASP A 63 -6.47 -0.65 -12.03
N ILE A 64 -7.06 -0.32 -10.90
CA ILE A 64 -7.58 -1.31 -9.96
C ILE A 64 -9.03 -1.56 -10.30
N ASN A 65 -9.36 -2.80 -10.65
CA ASN A 65 -10.74 -3.21 -10.91
C ASN A 65 -11.02 -4.52 -10.15
N ILE A 66 -11.73 -4.41 -9.03
CA ILE A 66 -12.20 -5.55 -8.25
C ILE A 66 -13.72 -5.63 -8.42
N PRO A 67 -14.21 -6.55 -9.27
CA PRO A 67 -15.63 -6.61 -9.65
C PRO A 67 -16.55 -7.02 -8.51
N SER A 68 -16.06 -7.80 -7.55
CA SER A 68 -16.80 -8.16 -6.35
C SER A 68 -15.86 -8.53 -5.21
N PHE A 69 -16.08 -7.95 -4.04
CA PHE A 69 -15.43 -8.32 -2.80
C PHE A 69 -16.41 -8.18 -1.62
N SER A 70 -16.13 -8.92 -0.56
CA SER A 70 -16.87 -8.83 0.70
C SER A 70 -15.90 -8.78 1.86
N ILE A 71 -16.17 -7.92 2.85
CA ILE A 71 -15.35 -7.77 4.06
C ILE A 71 -16.27 -7.83 5.27
N SER A 72 -15.88 -8.61 6.28
CA SER A 72 -16.50 -8.58 7.61
C SER A 72 -15.45 -8.33 8.69
N ALA A 73 -15.90 -7.72 9.79
CA ALA A 73 -15.09 -7.49 10.98
C ALA A 73 -15.88 -7.93 12.21
N ALA A 74 -15.29 -8.77 13.05
CA ALA A 74 -15.90 -9.28 14.27
C ALA A 74 -17.34 -9.80 14.07
N GLY A 75 -17.59 -10.56 12.99
CA GLY A 75 -18.89 -11.11 12.64
C GLY A 75 -19.87 -10.11 12.00
N LYS A 76 -19.51 -8.83 11.87
CA LYS A 76 -20.33 -7.81 11.20
C LYS A 76 -19.90 -7.63 9.76
N VAL A 77 -20.83 -7.78 8.82
CA VAL A 77 -20.58 -7.51 7.40
C VAL A 77 -20.43 -6.00 7.19
N LEU A 78 -19.29 -5.57 6.67
CA LEU A 78 -18.99 -4.17 6.34
C LEU A 78 -19.23 -3.88 4.85
N PHE A 79 -18.79 -4.78 3.97
CA PHE A 79 -19.01 -4.74 2.54
C PHE A 79 -19.52 -6.10 2.07
N LYS A 80 -20.53 -6.11 1.21
CA LYS A 80 -21.11 -7.31 0.63
C LYS A 80 -21.23 -7.13 -0.88
N ASP A 81 -20.59 -8.04 -1.66
CA ASP A 81 -20.59 -8.01 -3.12
C ASP A 81 -20.29 -6.61 -3.70
N ALA A 82 -19.40 -5.88 -3.04
CA ALA A 82 -19.03 -4.53 -3.41
C ALA A 82 -18.06 -4.53 -4.59
N THR A 83 -18.12 -3.48 -5.40
CA THR A 83 -17.18 -3.25 -6.50
C THR A 83 -16.20 -2.14 -6.12
N PHE A 84 -14.92 -2.32 -6.43
CA PHE A 84 -13.89 -1.33 -6.18
C PHE A 84 -13.10 -1.04 -7.45
N ASN A 85 -13.26 0.19 -7.96
CA ASN A 85 -12.62 0.63 -9.20
C ASN A 85 -11.86 1.93 -8.95
N ILE A 86 -10.55 1.93 -9.23
CA ILE A 86 -9.69 3.12 -9.16
C ILE A 86 -8.90 3.22 -10.46
N GLY A 87 -9.09 4.32 -11.19
CA GLY A 87 -8.33 4.63 -12.39
C GLY A 87 -7.00 5.29 -12.03
N HIS A 88 -5.95 4.93 -12.76
CA HIS A 88 -4.62 5.51 -12.61
C HIS A 88 -4.62 7.04 -12.75
N GLY A 89 -3.79 7.71 -11.95
CA GLY A 89 -3.64 9.17 -11.97
C GLY A 89 -4.84 9.95 -11.44
N ARG A 90 -5.85 9.29 -10.87
CA ARG A 90 -7.05 9.94 -10.32
C ARG A 90 -7.03 9.99 -8.81
N ARG A 91 -7.77 10.97 -8.25
CA ARG A 91 -7.95 11.14 -6.80
C ARG A 91 -9.39 10.77 -6.43
N TYR A 92 -9.53 9.99 -5.36
CA TYR A 92 -10.83 9.51 -4.86
C TYR A 92 -10.98 9.85 -3.38
N GLY A 93 -12.19 10.23 -2.97
CA GLY A 93 -12.57 10.39 -1.58
C GLY A 93 -13.47 9.24 -1.15
N LEU A 94 -13.06 8.49 -0.13
CA LEU A 94 -13.87 7.44 0.48
C LEU A 94 -14.75 8.06 1.58
N VAL A 95 -16.03 8.29 1.29
CA VAL A 95 -16.97 8.98 2.17
C VAL A 95 -17.98 8.00 2.76
N GLY A 96 -18.27 8.16 4.03
CA GLY A 96 -19.28 7.36 4.73
C GLY A 96 -19.26 7.61 6.24
N PRO A 97 -20.30 7.17 6.97
CA PRO A 97 -20.36 7.31 8.43
C PRO A 97 -19.23 6.55 9.13
N ASN A 98 -18.92 6.97 10.37
CA ASN A 98 -17.91 6.28 11.19
C ASN A 98 -18.36 4.85 11.51
N GLY A 99 -17.38 3.94 11.64
CA GLY A 99 -17.64 2.52 11.92
C GLY A 99 -18.24 1.72 10.75
N ARG A 100 -18.23 2.25 9.52
CA ARG A 100 -18.70 1.55 8.31
C ARG A 100 -17.61 0.88 7.50
N GLY A 101 -16.41 0.79 8.04
CA GLY A 101 -15.34 0.00 7.43
C GLY A 101 -14.39 0.77 6.46
N LYS A 102 -14.41 2.12 6.46
CA LYS A 102 -13.48 2.90 5.59
C LYS A 102 -12.01 2.52 5.84
N SER A 103 -11.54 2.70 7.07
CA SER A 103 -10.17 2.33 7.48
C SER A 103 -9.92 0.82 7.35
N THR A 104 -10.94 -0.01 7.58
CA THR A 104 -10.82 -1.47 7.41
C THR A 104 -10.55 -1.83 5.95
N LEU A 105 -11.23 -1.19 4.99
CA LEU A 105 -10.95 -1.41 3.56
C LEU A 105 -9.51 -1.06 3.21
N LEU A 106 -9.02 0.11 3.66
CA LEU A 106 -7.63 0.53 3.42
C LEU A 106 -6.64 -0.45 4.04
N LYS A 107 -6.92 -0.94 5.26
CA LYS A 107 -6.09 -1.96 5.93
C LYS A 107 -6.07 -3.29 5.17
N MET A 108 -7.21 -3.77 4.65
CA MET A 108 -7.28 -5.00 3.85
C MET A 108 -6.48 -4.89 2.55
N ILE A 109 -6.41 -3.71 1.95
CA ILE A 109 -5.53 -3.44 0.81
C ILE A 109 -4.06 -3.46 1.26
N ALA A 110 -3.75 -2.79 2.38
CA ALA A 110 -2.39 -2.68 2.91
C ALA A 110 -1.82 -4.03 3.39
N SER A 111 -2.64 -4.91 3.96
CA SER A 111 -2.27 -6.28 4.37
C SER A 111 -2.20 -7.27 3.20
N LYS A 112 -2.60 -6.86 1.98
CA LYS A 112 -2.71 -7.70 0.77
C LYS A 112 -3.79 -8.79 0.85
N ASP A 113 -4.71 -8.68 1.79
CA ASP A 113 -5.88 -9.57 1.85
C ASP A 113 -6.82 -9.32 0.66
N LEU A 114 -6.89 -8.07 0.18
CA LEU A 114 -7.41 -7.73 -1.14
C LEU A 114 -6.26 -7.72 -2.15
N LYS A 115 -6.33 -8.63 -3.12
CA LYS A 115 -5.32 -8.75 -4.17
C LYS A 115 -5.44 -7.62 -5.17
N LEU A 116 -4.36 -6.87 -5.31
CA LEU A 116 -4.17 -5.85 -6.34
C LEU A 116 -3.24 -6.36 -7.44
N PRO A 117 -3.27 -5.75 -8.65
CA PRO A 117 -2.28 -6.02 -9.68
C PRO A 117 -0.85 -5.85 -9.14
N PRO A 118 0.08 -6.77 -9.45
CA PRO A 118 1.41 -6.78 -8.86
C PRO A 118 2.27 -5.57 -9.24
N ARG A 119 1.92 -4.91 -10.34
CA ARG A 119 2.60 -3.69 -10.78
C ARG A 119 2.24 -2.46 -9.93
N ILE A 120 1.18 -2.53 -9.14
CA ILE A 120 0.74 -1.42 -8.28
C ILE A 120 1.44 -1.55 -6.93
N ASP A 121 2.44 -0.72 -6.71
CA ASP A 121 2.99 -0.47 -5.39
C ASP A 121 2.09 0.53 -4.65
N PHE A 122 1.90 0.29 -3.37
CA PHE A 122 1.04 1.13 -2.55
C PHE A 122 1.70 1.53 -1.24
N LEU A 123 1.31 2.69 -0.74
CA LEU A 123 1.66 3.15 0.59
C LEU A 123 0.40 3.55 1.34
N TYR A 124 0.25 3.02 2.55
CA TYR A 124 -0.84 3.34 3.46
C TYR A 124 -0.33 4.21 4.60
N VAL A 125 -0.93 5.37 4.77
CA VAL A 125 -0.61 6.33 5.83
C VAL A 125 -1.79 6.40 6.79
N GLU A 126 -1.65 5.75 7.94
CA GLU A 126 -2.67 5.70 8.99
C GLU A 126 -2.29 6.58 10.18
N GLN A 127 -1.01 6.63 10.49
CA GLN A 127 -0.52 7.22 11.72
C GLN A 127 0.61 8.21 11.49
N GLU A 128 0.78 9.11 12.45
CA GLU A 128 1.93 9.99 12.54
C GLU A 128 3.24 9.21 12.72
N VAL A 129 4.35 9.79 12.29
CA VAL A 129 5.67 9.21 12.55
C VAL A 129 5.95 9.08 14.03
N VAL A 130 6.76 8.09 14.40
CA VAL A 130 7.21 7.90 15.78
C VAL A 130 7.98 9.14 16.25
N ALA A 131 7.72 9.54 17.49
CA ALA A 131 8.42 10.64 18.14
C ALA A 131 9.77 10.16 18.68
N ASP A 132 10.84 10.40 17.95
CA ASP A 132 12.22 10.03 18.31
C ASP A 132 13.20 11.19 18.09
N ASP A 133 14.50 10.90 18.17
CA ASP A 133 15.58 11.86 17.94
C ASP A 133 15.94 12.07 16.48
N THR A 134 15.25 11.38 15.55
CA THR A 134 15.50 11.53 14.11
C THR A 134 15.05 12.90 13.60
N PRO A 135 15.91 13.67 12.93
CA PRO A 135 15.53 14.91 12.25
C PRO A 135 14.39 14.69 11.25
N ALA A 136 13.52 15.70 11.07
CA ALA A 136 12.37 15.58 10.18
C ALA A 136 12.78 15.22 8.74
N VAL A 137 13.88 15.77 8.22
CA VAL A 137 14.39 15.46 6.88
C VAL A 137 14.85 14.02 6.78
N ASP A 138 15.55 13.50 7.78
CA ASP A 138 16.04 12.12 7.80
C ASP A 138 14.88 11.12 7.93
N ALA A 139 13.84 11.48 8.70
CA ALA A 139 12.63 10.69 8.78
C ALA A 139 11.95 10.53 7.40
N VAL A 140 12.02 11.56 6.54
CA VAL A 140 11.54 11.48 5.16
C VAL A 140 12.47 10.63 4.30
N LEU A 141 13.78 10.81 4.39
CA LEU A 141 14.77 10.04 3.61
C LEU A 141 14.72 8.54 3.91
N LYS A 142 14.52 8.17 5.18
CA LYS A 142 14.35 6.77 5.63
C LYS A 142 13.13 6.07 5.02
N ALA A 143 12.20 6.80 4.39
CA ALA A 143 11.05 6.20 3.75
C ALA A 143 11.43 5.41 2.49
N ASP A 144 12.47 5.84 1.76
CA ASP A 144 13.08 5.05 0.69
C ASP A 144 14.17 4.15 1.32
N LYS A 145 13.72 2.96 1.77
CA LYS A 145 14.57 2.03 2.49
C LYS A 145 15.81 1.63 1.69
N ARG A 146 15.67 1.32 0.39
CA ARG A 146 16.82 0.92 -0.45
C ARG A 146 17.89 2.01 -0.50
N ARG A 147 17.48 3.25 -0.75
CA ARG A 147 18.38 4.40 -0.75
C ARG A 147 19.04 4.60 0.60
N TRP A 148 18.27 4.54 1.68
CA TRP A 148 18.76 4.70 3.03
C TRP A 148 19.81 3.64 3.40
N ASP A 149 19.51 2.37 3.12
CA ASP A 149 20.41 1.25 3.41
C ASP A 149 21.72 1.40 2.64
N LEU A 150 21.68 1.78 1.35
CA LEU A 150 22.88 2.05 0.54
C LEU A 150 23.71 3.22 1.06
N LEU A 151 23.07 4.31 1.52
CA LEU A 151 23.79 5.45 2.12
C LEU A 151 24.46 5.08 3.45
N GLN A 152 23.82 4.24 4.26
CA GLN A 152 24.45 3.74 5.49
C GLN A 152 25.63 2.83 5.17
N GLU A 153 25.49 1.93 4.20
CA GLU A 153 26.54 1.04 3.76
C GLU A 153 27.76 1.82 3.19
N GLU A 154 27.52 2.87 2.41
CA GLU A 154 28.56 3.80 1.93
C GLU A 154 29.36 4.38 3.11
N ILE A 155 28.66 4.92 4.13
CA ILE A 155 29.29 5.51 5.32
C ILE A 155 30.13 4.47 6.07
N GLU A 156 29.62 3.25 6.24
CA GLU A 156 30.33 2.17 6.92
C GLU A 156 31.58 1.72 6.14
N LEU A 157 31.47 1.58 4.81
CA LEU A 157 32.58 1.20 3.96
C LEU A 157 33.66 2.28 3.90
N MET A 158 33.26 3.57 3.77
CA MET A 158 34.19 4.68 3.81
C MET A 158 34.95 4.73 5.14
N LYS A 159 34.24 4.50 6.26
CA LYS A 159 34.88 4.45 7.56
C LYS A 159 35.90 3.31 7.67
N LYS A 160 35.62 2.12 7.12
CA LYS A 160 36.60 1.01 7.09
C LYS A 160 37.86 1.39 6.33
N VAL A 161 37.70 2.05 5.18
CA VAL A 161 38.85 2.56 4.37
C VAL A 161 39.63 3.60 5.17
N ASP A 162 38.96 4.54 5.84
CA ASP A 162 39.63 5.55 6.67
C ASP A 162 40.38 4.93 7.88
N ASP A 163 39.85 3.82 8.43
CA ASP A 163 40.47 3.03 9.50
C ASP A 163 41.59 2.13 9.00
N GLY A 164 41.92 2.15 7.69
CA GLY A 164 43.07 1.46 7.09
C GLY A 164 42.75 0.10 6.49
N ASP A 165 41.51 -0.21 6.18
CA ASP A 165 41.14 -1.41 5.44
C ASP A 165 41.42 -1.21 3.94
N GLU A 166 42.51 -1.86 3.45
CA GLU A 166 42.93 -1.84 2.05
C GLU A 166 42.51 -3.12 1.29
N SER A 167 41.54 -3.88 1.82
CA SER A 167 41.07 -5.12 1.18
C SER A 167 40.39 -4.84 -0.18
N PRO A 168 40.69 -5.62 -1.23
CA PRO A 168 40.04 -5.47 -2.52
C PRO A 168 38.54 -5.59 -2.45
N GLU A 169 38.02 -6.46 -1.58
CA GLU A 169 36.58 -6.70 -1.37
C GLU A 169 35.86 -5.45 -0.87
N THR A 170 36.48 -4.67 0.02
CA THR A 170 35.92 -3.41 0.53
C THR A 170 35.84 -2.36 -0.56
N PHE A 171 36.88 -2.24 -1.40
CA PHE A 171 36.86 -1.28 -2.51
C PHE A 171 35.89 -1.66 -3.62
N GLU A 172 35.83 -2.93 -4.02
CA GLU A 172 34.84 -3.42 -5.01
C GLU A 172 33.39 -3.18 -4.54
N ARG A 173 33.13 -3.45 -3.25
CA ARG A 173 31.78 -3.21 -2.70
C ARG A 173 31.46 -1.73 -2.62
N LEU A 174 32.40 -0.89 -2.23
CA LEU A 174 32.20 0.57 -2.19
C LEU A 174 31.92 1.12 -3.60
N GLU A 175 32.65 0.70 -4.62
CA GLU A 175 32.42 1.10 -6.01
C GLU A 175 31.00 0.69 -6.47
N ALA A 176 30.57 -0.55 -6.19
CA ALA A 176 29.24 -1.03 -6.52
C ALA A 176 28.14 -0.22 -5.82
N VAL A 177 28.30 0.12 -4.54
CA VAL A 177 27.35 0.94 -3.78
C VAL A 177 27.25 2.35 -4.35
N LEU A 178 28.38 2.96 -4.70
CA LEU A 178 28.42 4.30 -5.31
C LEU A 178 27.73 4.31 -6.69
N GLU A 179 27.92 3.26 -7.49
CA GLU A 179 27.25 3.13 -8.77
C GLU A 179 25.74 2.96 -8.60
N GLU A 180 25.28 2.10 -7.65
CA GLU A 180 23.85 1.96 -7.34
C GLU A 180 23.24 3.28 -6.85
N LEU A 181 23.91 4.01 -5.96
CA LEU A 181 23.47 5.34 -5.47
C LEU A 181 23.35 6.34 -6.62
N ASN A 182 24.30 6.32 -7.57
CA ASN A 182 24.25 7.19 -8.74
C ASN A 182 23.05 6.83 -9.66
N GLN A 183 22.83 5.54 -9.91
CA GLN A 183 21.72 5.04 -10.75
C GLN A 183 20.35 5.45 -10.19
N ILE A 184 20.16 5.40 -8.87
CA ILE A 184 18.90 5.82 -8.23
C ILE A 184 18.83 7.34 -7.99
N GLY A 185 19.84 8.10 -8.40
CA GLY A 185 19.88 9.56 -8.23
C GLY A 185 19.89 10.00 -6.76
N ALA A 186 20.64 9.29 -5.90
CA ALA A 186 20.62 9.51 -4.46
C ALA A 186 21.00 10.94 -4.05
N ALA A 187 21.92 11.58 -4.77
CA ALA A 187 22.36 12.95 -4.50
C ALA A 187 21.22 13.98 -4.55
N SER A 188 20.17 13.75 -5.35
CA SER A 188 19.00 14.64 -5.42
C SER A 188 17.96 14.39 -4.32
N GLY A 189 18.09 13.31 -3.57
CA GLY A 189 17.09 12.87 -2.59
C GLY A 189 16.89 13.85 -1.46
N GLU A 190 17.98 14.37 -0.88
CA GLU A 190 17.88 15.35 0.20
C GLU A 190 17.18 16.64 -0.27
N ALA A 191 17.56 17.15 -1.44
CA ALA A 191 16.92 18.33 -2.03
C ALA A 191 15.43 18.11 -2.29
N LYS A 192 15.04 16.89 -2.76
CA LYS A 192 13.64 16.50 -2.94
C LYS A 192 12.90 16.46 -1.59
N ALA A 193 13.45 15.81 -0.57
CA ALA A 193 12.86 15.73 0.75
C ALA A 193 12.64 17.10 1.39
N ARG A 194 13.66 17.96 1.32
CA ARG A 194 13.58 19.35 1.82
C ARG A 194 12.52 20.17 1.10
N ARG A 195 12.39 20.03 -0.22
CA ARG A 195 11.38 20.71 -1.01
C ARG A 195 9.96 20.27 -0.65
N ILE A 196 9.76 18.97 -0.43
CA ILE A 196 8.47 18.42 -0.01
C ILE A 196 8.11 18.95 1.37
N LEU A 197 9.03 18.89 2.34
CA LEU A 197 8.83 19.42 3.68
C LEU A 197 8.51 20.93 3.66
N TYR A 198 9.23 21.69 2.85
CA TYR A 198 8.95 23.13 2.69
C TYR A 198 7.53 23.36 2.15
N GLY A 199 7.09 22.59 1.16
CA GLY A 199 5.72 22.64 0.63
C GLY A 199 4.64 22.30 1.67
N LEU A 200 4.98 21.53 2.70
CA LEU A 200 4.11 21.19 3.84
C LEU A 200 4.22 22.17 5.02
N GLY A 201 4.98 23.26 4.85
CA GLY A 201 5.08 24.35 5.81
C GLY A 201 6.26 24.26 6.79
N PHE A 202 7.22 23.33 6.59
CA PHE A 202 8.42 23.24 7.43
C PHE A 202 9.46 24.26 6.99
N THR A 203 9.88 25.13 7.91
CA THR A 203 11.03 26.01 7.70
C THR A 203 12.33 25.19 7.65
N MET A 204 13.41 25.77 7.12
CA MET A 204 14.72 25.09 7.07
C MET A 204 15.20 24.64 8.45
N GLU A 205 14.97 25.46 9.47
CA GLU A 205 15.28 25.13 10.87
C GLU A 205 14.42 23.96 11.39
N MET A 206 13.14 23.93 11.05
CA MET A 206 12.26 22.83 11.46
C MET A 206 12.67 21.49 10.84
N GLN A 207 13.19 21.49 9.62
CA GLN A 207 13.59 20.26 8.93
C GLN A 207 14.74 19.52 9.63
N THR A 208 15.54 20.22 10.41
CA THR A 208 16.67 19.65 11.18
C THR A 208 16.30 19.27 12.62
N LYS A 209 15.09 19.64 13.09
CA LYS A 209 14.64 19.32 14.44
C LYS A 209 14.20 17.86 14.55
N PRO A 210 14.47 17.21 15.71
CA PRO A 210 13.99 15.86 16.01
C PRO A 210 12.46 15.73 15.93
N THR A 211 11.97 14.59 15.46
CA THR A 211 10.51 14.33 15.33
C THR A 211 9.77 14.46 16.66
N LYS A 212 10.40 14.13 17.78
CA LYS A 212 9.82 14.27 19.13
C LYS A 212 9.49 15.73 19.52
N MET A 213 10.09 16.72 18.87
CA MET A 213 9.81 18.14 19.14
C MET A 213 8.55 18.66 18.44
N PHE A 214 7.90 17.83 17.65
CA PHE A 214 6.71 18.19 16.90
C PHE A 214 5.43 17.66 17.54
N SER A 215 4.34 18.42 17.44
CA SER A 215 3.00 17.95 17.78
C SER A 215 2.51 16.86 16.83
N GLY A 216 1.46 16.13 17.20
CA GLY A 216 0.87 15.08 16.36
C GLY A 216 0.56 15.55 14.94
N GLY A 217 -0.08 16.71 14.78
CA GLY A 217 -0.38 17.25 13.46
C GLY A 217 0.85 17.53 12.59
N TRP A 218 1.96 17.96 13.20
CA TRP A 218 3.22 18.14 12.48
C TRP A 218 3.86 16.79 12.13
N ARG A 219 3.80 15.81 13.03
CA ARG A 219 4.28 14.45 12.74
C ARG A 219 3.45 13.78 11.65
N MET A 220 2.15 14.04 11.58
CA MET A 220 1.31 13.58 10.46
C MET A 220 1.75 14.20 9.13
N ARG A 221 2.14 15.48 9.11
CA ARG A 221 2.72 16.10 7.90
C ARG A 221 4.06 15.47 7.51
N ILE A 222 4.89 15.01 8.46
CA ILE A 222 6.10 14.25 8.15
C ILE A 222 5.74 12.90 7.52
N SER A 223 4.71 12.19 8.03
CA SER A 223 4.21 10.97 7.42
C SER A 223 3.74 11.19 5.99
N LEU A 224 3.05 12.30 5.74
CA LEU A 224 2.64 12.70 4.39
C LEU A 224 3.86 13.02 3.50
N ALA A 225 4.88 13.70 4.04
CA ALA A 225 6.12 13.98 3.31
C ALA A 225 6.84 12.68 2.90
N ARG A 226 6.89 11.68 3.79
CA ARG A 226 7.43 10.35 3.51
C ARG A 226 6.70 9.69 2.34
N ALA A 227 5.38 9.74 2.35
CA ALA A 227 4.55 9.19 1.29
C ALA A 227 4.79 9.88 -0.06
N LEU A 228 4.86 11.20 -0.06
CA LEU A 228 5.16 11.99 -1.26
C LEU A 228 6.59 11.80 -1.78
N PHE A 229 7.53 11.48 -0.89
CA PHE A 229 8.92 11.23 -1.26
C PHE A 229 9.09 9.89 -2.01
N VAL A 230 8.39 8.85 -1.58
CA VAL A 230 8.42 7.50 -2.19
C VAL A 230 7.69 7.48 -3.54
N GLU A 231 6.66 8.33 -3.73
CA GLU A 231 5.84 8.40 -4.96
C GLU A 231 5.21 7.05 -5.36
N PRO A 232 4.46 6.40 -4.45
CA PRO A 232 3.82 5.13 -4.76
C PRO A 232 2.76 5.27 -5.86
N THR A 233 2.52 4.19 -6.61
CA THR A 233 1.45 4.15 -7.62
C THR A 233 0.07 4.39 -7.01
N LEU A 234 -0.17 3.83 -5.80
CA LEU A 234 -1.39 4.05 -5.02
C LEU A 234 -1.04 4.62 -3.64
N LEU A 235 -1.42 5.86 -3.38
CA LEU A 235 -1.33 6.46 -2.06
C LEU A 235 -2.69 6.39 -1.35
N MET A 236 -2.72 5.75 -0.18
CA MET A 236 -3.90 5.65 0.67
C MET A 236 -3.69 6.45 1.95
N LEU A 237 -4.59 7.41 2.20
CA LEU A 237 -4.57 8.26 3.38
C LEU A 237 -5.81 8.00 4.23
N ASP A 238 -5.61 7.75 5.52
CA ASP A 238 -6.70 7.55 6.48
C ASP A 238 -6.72 8.74 7.44
N GLU A 239 -7.76 9.58 7.32
CA GLU A 239 -7.97 10.80 8.11
C GLU A 239 -6.71 11.70 8.16
N PRO A 240 -6.16 12.14 7.00
CA PRO A 240 -4.91 12.88 6.90
C PRO A 240 -4.99 14.31 7.44
#